data_6c2c15048272d1797714f024d46cee56
#
_entry.id   6c2c15048272d1797714f024d46cee56
#
_cell.length_a   1.000
_cell.length_b   1.000
_cell.length_c   1.000
_cell.angle_alpha   90.00
_cell.angle_beta   90.00
_cell.angle_gamma   90.00
#
_symmetry.space_group_name_H-M   'P 1'
#
loop_
_entity.id
_entity.type
_entity.pdbx_description
1 polymer ?
#
loop_
_entity_poly.entity_id
_entity_poly.type
_entity_poly.pdbx_seq_one_letter_code
_entity_poly.pdbx_strand_id
1 'polypeptide(L)'
;MSMPVKTITTEKYQQNFSLAKYLEANVKAPLLWSSETPNLYIIVLTLKDHKGNVVEARSSRIGFRKVEFKNKHELCVNGKREYIYGVNRHDHDAWEGKTVPYERMVQDVTLMKRFGFNSVRTSHYPADPAFYDLCDEYGIYVMDEANVETCGADAELSNNELWLFAQMERVAGMVKRDKNHPSIIFWSLGNESGVGANNAARASWVKDYDPTRLVHFEAYMHNGGSRQYGYGIDFMKTNRPAVNPPEPPAVDVVSTMYPSVEGIIKLATQEGETRPVLMCEYAHAKGNALGNHQEYWNAVKKYPRLIGGYIWDWVDQSVIRKDSVTGKEYFSSLNGTNGLVFADRKIKPAINECKKIYQHIRFDYSNGELTIRNEYNYLPLSTFRFSWKLMAGGELIKKGAVSYTHLRA
;
A
#
# COMPACT_ATOMS: atom_id res chain seq x y z
N MET A 1 -5.70 26.36 14.24
CA MET A 1 -4.83 26.75 15.35
C MET A 1 -3.46 27.07 14.78
N SER A 2 -2.97 28.30 14.89
CA SER A 2 -1.59 28.63 14.57
C SER A 2 -0.72 28.31 15.77
N MET A 3 0.30 27.49 15.59
CA MET A 3 1.27 27.22 16.65
C MET A 3 2.46 28.18 16.52
N PRO A 4 3.09 28.59 17.64
CA PRO A 4 4.23 29.49 17.61
C PRO A 4 5.42 28.81 16.93
N VAL A 5 5.99 29.51 15.97
CA VAL A 5 7.15 29.09 15.20
C VAL A 5 8.41 29.23 16.06
N LYS A 6 9.25 28.19 16.08
CA LYS A 6 10.60 28.27 16.64
C LYS A 6 11.46 29.13 15.71
N THR A 7 11.90 30.30 16.17
CA THR A 7 12.83 31.15 15.42
C THR A 7 14.25 30.59 15.55
N ILE A 8 14.93 30.36 14.42
CA ILE A 8 16.32 29.95 14.39
C ILE A 8 17.12 31.08 13.78
N THR A 9 18.12 31.56 14.51
CA THR A 9 19.11 32.52 13.99
C THR A 9 20.29 31.75 13.43
N THR A 10 20.65 32.04 12.17
CA THR A 10 21.85 31.47 11.55
C THR A 10 23.04 32.37 11.87
N GLU A 11 24.06 31.81 12.52
CA GLU A 11 25.36 32.47 12.67
C GLU A 11 26.14 32.42 11.35
N LYS A 12 27.08 33.36 11.13
CA LYS A 12 27.91 33.41 9.93
C LYS A 12 28.70 32.11 9.74
N TYR A 13 28.53 31.46 8.60
CA TYR A 13 29.29 30.26 8.23
C TYR A 13 30.32 30.56 7.16
N GLN A 14 31.45 29.85 7.23
CA GLN A 14 32.50 29.89 6.22
C GLN A 14 32.00 29.30 4.89
N GLN A 15 32.58 29.76 3.79
CA GLN A 15 32.24 29.38 2.43
C GLN A 15 32.24 27.87 2.22
N ASN A 16 31.24 27.40 1.47
CA ASN A 16 31.07 26.07 0.90
C ASN A 16 30.42 24.96 1.75
N PHE A 17 29.67 25.26 2.81
CA PHE A 17 28.86 24.27 3.53
C PHE A 17 27.37 24.53 3.38
N SER A 18 26.62 23.46 3.04
CA SER A 18 25.15 23.50 3.13
C SER A 18 24.73 23.64 4.58
N LEU A 19 23.94 24.65 4.89
CA LEU A 19 23.39 24.84 6.22
C LEU A 19 22.11 24.02 6.33
N ALA A 20 22.16 22.92 7.07
CA ALA A 20 20.97 22.16 7.44
C ALA A 20 20.73 22.31 8.95
N LYS A 21 19.52 22.74 9.33
CA LYS A 21 19.08 22.75 10.73
C LYS A 21 17.80 21.97 10.87
N TYR A 22 17.76 21.14 11.91
CA TYR A 22 16.53 20.43 12.29
C TYR A 22 15.67 21.33 13.16
N LEU A 23 14.40 21.43 12.77
CA LEU A 23 13.37 22.12 13.52
C LEU A 23 12.46 21.08 14.16
N GLU A 24 12.32 21.14 15.47
CA GLU A 24 11.40 20.29 16.20
C GLU A 24 10.33 21.13 16.89
N ALA A 25 9.09 20.70 16.77
CA ALA A 25 7.97 21.29 17.50
C ALA A 25 7.03 20.20 17.99
N ASN A 26 6.64 20.31 19.26
CA ASN A 26 5.65 19.40 19.84
C ASN A 26 4.24 19.87 19.51
N VAL A 27 3.45 19.00 18.88
CA VAL A 27 2.01 19.22 18.66
C VAL A 27 1.24 18.47 19.72
N LYS A 28 0.50 19.21 20.55
CA LYS A 28 -0.24 18.62 21.67
C LYS A 28 -1.55 17.99 21.17
N ALA A 29 -1.72 16.69 21.38
CA ALA A 29 -2.92 15.91 21.08
C ALA A 29 -3.47 16.14 19.64
N PRO A 30 -2.67 15.91 18.58
CA PRO A 30 -3.17 16.09 17.22
C PRO A 30 -4.22 15.03 16.89
N LEU A 31 -5.15 15.37 15.98
CA LEU A 31 -5.98 14.36 15.35
C LEU A 31 -5.09 13.47 14.48
N LEU A 32 -5.15 12.17 14.70
CA LEU A 32 -4.27 11.23 14.01
C LEU A 32 -4.81 10.90 12.62
N TRP A 33 -3.90 10.68 11.68
CA TRP A 33 -4.20 10.22 10.34
C TRP A 33 -4.31 8.69 10.32
N SER A 34 -5.33 8.16 9.67
CA SER A 34 -5.50 6.73 9.38
C SER A 34 -6.25 6.55 8.06
N SER A 35 -6.32 5.31 7.55
CA SER A 35 -7.12 5.01 6.35
C SER A 35 -8.62 5.28 6.53
N GLU A 36 -9.12 5.27 7.76
CA GLU A 36 -10.53 5.52 8.08
C GLU A 36 -10.79 7.00 8.41
N THR A 37 -9.81 7.68 8.99
CA THR A 37 -9.88 9.09 9.42
C THR A 37 -8.63 9.84 8.96
N PRO A 38 -8.56 10.26 7.69
CA PRO A 38 -7.37 10.84 7.08
C PRO A 38 -7.21 12.33 7.46
N ASN A 39 -6.93 12.60 8.74
CA ASN A 39 -6.76 13.97 9.24
C ASN A 39 -5.41 14.54 8.78
N LEU A 40 -5.47 15.64 8.05
CA LEU A 40 -4.31 16.34 7.52
C LEU A 40 -4.13 17.73 8.13
N TYR A 41 -2.89 18.16 8.22
CA TYR A 41 -2.46 19.49 8.64
C TYR A 41 -1.59 20.12 7.56
N ILE A 42 -1.47 21.45 7.61
CA ILE A 42 -0.56 22.20 6.74
C ILE A 42 0.55 22.75 7.60
N ILE A 43 1.79 22.39 7.28
CA ILE A 43 2.99 23.07 7.78
C ILE A 43 3.30 24.22 6.83
N VAL A 44 3.55 25.41 7.38
CA VAL A 44 4.06 26.55 6.63
C VAL A 44 5.41 26.94 7.22
N LEU A 45 6.45 26.91 6.37
CA LEU A 45 7.79 27.38 6.69
C LEU A 45 7.95 28.76 6.07
N THR A 46 8.33 29.75 6.88
CA THR A 46 8.52 31.12 6.40
C THR A 46 9.95 31.56 6.63
N LEU A 47 10.64 31.89 5.56
CA LEU A 47 11.96 32.53 5.62
C LEU A 47 11.79 34.05 5.75
N LYS A 48 12.43 34.63 6.76
CA LYS A 48 12.42 36.07 6.99
C LYS A 48 13.82 36.64 6.92
N ASP A 49 13.92 37.87 6.44
CA ASP A 49 15.17 38.65 6.50
C ASP A 49 15.45 39.15 7.93
N HIS A 50 16.58 39.81 8.11
CA HIS A 50 17.00 40.40 9.39
C HIS A 50 16.08 41.52 9.90
N LYS A 51 15.22 42.08 9.04
CA LYS A 51 14.21 43.09 9.39
C LYS A 51 12.85 42.48 9.72
N GLY A 52 12.70 41.15 9.59
CA GLY A 52 11.46 40.44 9.82
C GLY A 52 10.52 40.36 8.62
N ASN A 53 10.93 40.87 7.45
CA ASN A 53 10.13 40.73 6.23
C ASN A 53 10.16 39.31 5.72
N VAL A 54 9.03 38.83 5.21
CA VAL A 54 8.92 37.53 4.59
C VAL A 54 9.65 37.55 3.23
N VAL A 55 10.64 36.69 3.08
CA VAL A 55 11.40 36.50 1.85
C VAL A 55 10.80 35.37 1.02
N GLU A 56 10.42 34.28 1.69
CA GLU A 56 9.86 33.10 1.06
C GLU A 56 8.94 32.35 2.03
N ALA A 57 7.92 31.70 1.51
CA ALA A 57 7.10 30.75 2.25
C ALA A 57 6.94 29.45 1.46
N ARG A 58 7.05 28.33 2.17
CA ARG A 58 6.79 26.97 1.64
C ARG A 58 5.78 26.28 2.53
N SER A 59 4.89 25.52 1.91
CA SER A 59 3.91 24.71 2.63
C SER A 59 3.99 23.25 2.23
N SER A 60 3.64 22.37 3.17
CA SER A 60 3.48 20.94 2.92
C SER A 60 2.31 20.42 3.74
N ARG A 61 1.56 19.47 3.18
CA ARG A 61 0.57 18.70 3.95
C ARG A 61 1.29 17.61 4.74
N ILE A 62 0.82 17.37 5.96
CA ILE A 62 1.32 16.30 6.83
C ILE A 62 0.17 15.64 7.58
N GLY A 63 0.37 14.41 8.02
CA GLY A 63 -0.52 13.70 8.94
C GLY A 63 0.27 13.08 10.09
N PHE A 64 -0.28 13.16 11.29
CA PHE A 64 0.33 12.52 12.47
C PHE A 64 -0.14 11.09 12.59
N ARG A 65 0.78 10.15 12.54
CA ARG A 65 0.49 8.72 12.73
C ARG A 65 1.70 7.99 13.26
N LYS A 66 1.48 6.83 13.85
CA LYS A 66 2.51 5.87 14.23
C LYS A 66 2.25 4.55 13.52
N VAL A 67 3.27 4.01 12.84
CA VAL A 67 3.25 2.68 12.24
C VAL A 67 4.22 1.80 13.01
N GLU A 68 3.79 0.62 13.41
CA GLU A 68 4.61 -0.31 14.19
C GLU A 68 4.14 -1.76 14.03
N PHE A 69 5.02 -2.71 14.33
CA PHE A 69 4.61 -4.09 14.59
C PHE A 69 4.52 -4.33 16.09
N LYS A 70 3.31 -4.60 16.59
CA LYS A 70 3.12 -5.16 17.93
C LYS A 70 3.36 -6.66 17.91
N ASN A 71 3.85 -7.19 19.04
CA ASN A 71 4.17 -8.62 19.17
C ASN A 71 5.09 -9.14 18.05
N LYS A 72 5.88 -8.25 17.41
CA LYS A 72 6.78 -8.49 16.26
C LYS A 72 6.08 -8.80 14.93
N HIS A 73 4.77 -8.98 14.87
CA HIS A 73 4.07 -9.41 13.66
C HIS A 73 2.71 -8.76 13.40
N GLU A 74 2.13 -8.05 14.33
CA GLU A 74 0.85 -7.39 14.12
C GLU A 74 1.07 -5.98 13.60
N LEU A 75 0.73 -5.74 12.34
CA LEU A 75 0.74 -4.39 11.77
C LEU A 75 -0.24 -3.51 12.52
N CYS A 76 0.25 -2.44 13.10
CA CYS A 76 -0.57 -1.47 13.81
C CYS A 76 -0.34 -0.06 13.27
N VAL A 77 -1.44 0.67 13.08
CA VAL A 77 -1.42 2.11 12.87
C VAL A 77 -2.09 2.76 14.08
N ASN A 78 -1.43 3.75 14.67
CA ASN A 78 -1.90 4.42 15.89
C ASN A 78 -2.31 3.46 17.01
N GLY A 79 -1.60 2.34 17.12
CA GLY A 79 -1.84 1.32 18.13
C GLY A 79 -3.01 0.36 17.88
N LYS A 80 -3.73 0.50 16.77
CA LYS A 80 -4.80 -0.40 16.33
C LYS A 80 -4.28 -1.35 15.25
N ARG A 81 -4.66 -2.64 15.35
CA ARG A 81 -4.29 -3.65 14.36
C ARG A 81 -4.93 -3.34 13.01
N GLU A 82 -4.13 -3.38 11.95
CA GLU A 82 -4.56 -3.16 10.58
C GLU A 82 -4.27 -4.40 9.72
N TYR A 83 -5.12 -4.59 8.70
CA TYR A 83 -4.89 -5.55 7.63
C TYR A 83 -4.72 -4.81 6.31
N ILE A 84 -3.88 -5.36 5.43
CA ILE A 84 -3.65 -4.81 4.09
C ILE A 84 -4.69 -5.40 3.12
N TYR A 85 -5.76 -4.68 2.90
CA TYR A 85 -6.74 -4.93 1.84
C TYR A 85 -6.25 -4.20 0.58
N GLY A 86 -5.19 -4.74 -0.03
CA GLY A 86 -4.39 -4.03 -0.99
C GLY A 86 -4.60 -4.44 -2.44
N VAL A 87 -4.12 -3.59 -3.33
CA VAL A 87 -4.02 -3.84 -4.77
C VAL A 87 -2.73 -3.24 -5.34
N ASN A 88 -2.10 -3.92 -6.29
CA ASN A 88 -0.99 -3.38 -7.06
C ASN A 88 -1.51 -2.41 -8.12
N ARG A 89 -0.81 -1.32 -8.37
CA ARG A 89 -1.20 -0.35 -9.37
C ARG A 89 0.00 0.10 -10.21
N HIS A 90 -0.09 -0.13 -11.52
CA HIS A 90 0.73 0.56 -12.50
C HIS A 90 0.15 1.94 -12.81
N ASP A 91 1.01 2.93 -13.05
CA ASP A 91 0.59 4.13 -13.75
C ASP A 91 0.27 3.77 -15.19
N HIS A 92 -1.03 3.79 -15.51
CA HIS A 92 -1.52 3.45 -16.84
C HIS A 92 -2.84 4.16 -17.16
N ASP A 93 -2.89 4.74 -18.33
CA ASP A 93 -4.11 5.25 -18.97
C ASP A 93 -4.23 4.69 -20.39
N ALA A 94 -5.45 4.39 -20.82
CA ALA A 94 -5.68 3.78 -22.11
C ALA A 94 -5.34 4.70 -23.29
N TRP A 95 -5.40 6.01 -23.10
CA TRP A 95 -5.16 7.03 -24.12
C TRP A 95 -3.77 7.63 -24.01
N GLU A 96 -3.34 7.96 -22.79
CA GLU A 96 -2.10 8.68 -22.50
C GLU A 96 -0.94 7.76 -22.07
N GLY A 97 -1.17 6.45 -22.00
CA GLY A 97 -0.15 5.46 -21.65
C GLY A 97 0.32 5.58 -20.21
N LYS A 98 1.58 5.91 -19.97
CA LYS A 98 2.16 6.04 -18.62
C LYS A 98 1.90 7.38 -17.95
N THR A 99 1.41 8.37 -18.69
CA THR A 99 0.97 9.66 -18.14
C THR A 99 -0.49 9.53 -17.73
N VAL A 100 -0.75 9.48 -16.42
CA VAL A 100 -2.11 9.31 -15.91
C VAL A 100 -2.71 10.68 -15.59
N PRO A 101 -3.81 11.10 -16.25
CA PRO A 101 -4.48 12.35 -15.93
C PRO A 101 -4.96 12.39 -14.47
N TYR A 102 -4.96 13.58 -13.86
CA TYR A 102 -5.33 13.78 -12.45
C TYR A 102 -6.73 13.20 -12.14
N GLU A 103 -7.71 13.47 -13.01
CA GLU A 103 -9.08 12.98 -12.86
C GLU A 103 -9.16 11.44 -12.87
N ARG A 104 -8.23 10.81 -13.60
CA ARG A 104 -8.12 9.35 -13.63
C ARG A 104 -7.53 8.81 -12.32
N MET A 105 -6.56 9.50 -11.75
CA MET A 105 -6.04 9.16 -10.41
C MET A 105 -7.11 9.32 -9.33
N VAL A 106 -7.91 10.38 -9.38
CA VAL A 106 -9.09 10.59 -8.50
C VAL A 106 -10.08 9.43 -8.64
N GLN A 107 -10.35 9.01 -9.88
CA GLN A 107 -11.24 7.88 -10.14
C GLN A 107 -10.69 6.58 -9.55
N ASP A 108 -9.39 6.31 -9.71
CA ASP A 108 -8.73 5.13 -9.15
C ASP A 108 -8.90 5.09 -7.62
N VAL A 109 -8.50 6.14 -6.91
CA VAL A 109 -8.59 6.22 -5.44
C VAL A 109 -10.02 6.11 -4.95
N THR A 110 -10.96 6.80 -5.61
CA THR A 110 -12.38 6.76 -5.25
C THR A 110 -12.98 5.36 -5.42
N LEU A 111 -12.64 4.66 -6.51
CA LEU A 111 -13.07 3.29 -6.73
C LEU A 111 -12.43 2.34 -5.69
N MET A 112 -11.14 2.47 -5.40
CA MET A 112 -10.49 1.67 -4.36
C MET A 112 -11.24 1.79 -3.03
N LYS A 113 -11.53 3.00 -2.56
CA LYS A 113 -12.32 3.23 -1.34
C LYS A 113 -13.71 2.62 -1.42
N ARG A 114 -14.41 2.79 -2.53
CA ARG A 114 -15.77 2.27 -2.75
C ARG A 114 -15.84 0.74 -2.66
N PHE A 115 -14.76 0.07 -3.06
CA PHE A 115 -14.69 -1.39 -3.07
C PHE A 115 -13.94 -1.99 -1.87
N GLY A 116 -13.62 -1.17 -0.86
CA GLY A 116 -13.08 -1.63 0.43
C GLY A 116 -11.57 -1.81 0.46
N PHE A 117 -10.85 -1.38 -0.56
CA PHE A 117 -9.40 -1.32 -0.52
C PHE A 117 -8.93 -0.20 0.42
N ASN A 118 -7.95 -0.51 1.25
CA ASN A 118 -7.31 0.46 2.14
C ASN A 118 -5.85 0.70 1.79
N SER A 119 -5.28 -0.04 0.84
CA SER A 119 -3.86 0.05 0.52
C SER A 119 -3.57 -0.16 -0.96
N VAL A 120 -2.51 0.49 -1.44
CA VAL A 120 -1.99 0.35 -2.80
C VAL A 120 -0.48 0.16 -2.76
N ARG A 121 0.06 -0.74 -3.62
CA ARG A 121 1.48 -0.82 -3.92
C ARG A 121 1.73 -0.19 -5.28
N THR A 122 2.68 0.75 -5.35
CA THR A 122 3.06 1.42 -6.59
C THR A 122 4.02 0.55 -7.40
N SER A 123 3.48 -0.45 -8.06
CA SER A 123 4.26 -1.43 -8.82
C SER A 123 4.67 -0.87 -10.20
N HIS A 124 5.94 -0.90 -10.63
CA HIS A 124 7.14 -1.18 -9.83
C HIS A 124 8.06 0.04 -9.88
N TYR A 125 7.54 1.19 -9.51
CA TYR A 125 8.20 2.51 -9.53
C TYR A 125 7.34 3.52 -8.74
N PRO A 126 7.95 4.61 -8.24
CA PRO A 126 7.20 5.67 -7.58
C PRO A 126 6.18 6.29 -8.55
N ALA A 127 4.95 6.47 -8.05
CA ALA A 127 3.86 7.08 -8.82
C ALA A 127 4.02 8.59 -9.01
N ASP A 128 3.11 9.19 -9.78
CA ASP A 128 2.96 10.64 -9.86
C ASP A 128 2.76 11.24 -8.45
N PRO A 129 3.43 12.34 -8.08
CA PRO A 129 3.29 12.96 -6.76
C PRO A 129 1.83 13.29 -6.39
N ALA A 130 0.99 13.67 -7.33
CA ALA A 130 -0.42 13.95 -7.09
C ALA A 130 -1.20 12.70 -6.63
N PHE A 131 -0.74 11.50 -6.99
CA PHE A 131 -1.37 10.26 -6.53
C PHE A 131 -1.19 10.05 -5.03
N TYR A 132 -0.02 10.39 -4.48
CA TYR A 132 0.22 10.32 -3.02
C TYR A 132 -0.60 11.36 -2.27
N ASP A 133 -0.74 12.59 -2.81
CA ASP A 133 -1.64 13.59 -2.25
C ASP A 133 -3.08 13.08 -2.15
N LEU A 134 -3.55 12.37 -3.17
CA LEU A 134 -4.88 11.75 -3.16
C LEU A 134 -4.94 10.59 -2.14
N CYS A 135 -3.90 9.77 -2.03
CA CYS A 135 -3.85 8.72 -1.00
C CYS A 135 -3.89 9.30 0.42
N ASP A 136 -3.22 10.44 0.65
CA ASP A 136 -3.27 11.17 1.91
C ASP A 136 -4.69 11.69 2.21
N GLU A 137 -5.36 12.27 1.23
CA GLU A 137 -6.70 12.85 1.37
C GLU A 137 -7.80 11.79 1.56
N TYR A 138 -7.73 10.72 0.80
CA TYR A 138 -8.77 9.68 0.80
C TYR A 138 -8.51 8.57 1.83
N GLY A 139 -7.34 8.55 2.46
CA GLY A 139 -6.98 7.54 3.43
C GLY A 139 -6.72 6.17 2.77
N ILE A 140 -5.74 6.12 1.86
CA ILE A 140 -5.21 4.89 1.29
C ILE A 140 -3.77 4.72 1.79
N TYR A 141 -3.46 3.62 2.46
CA TYR A 141 -2.08 3.27 2.78
C TYR A 141 -1.29 3.00 1.50
N VAL A 142 -0.04 3.39 1.48
CA VAL A 142 0.84 3.19 0.32
C VAL A 142 2.05 2.35 0.72
N MET A 143 2.33 1.34 -0.09
CA MET A 143 3.64 0.74 -0.22
C MET A 143 4.31 1.39 -1.43
N ASP A 144 5.18 2.35 -1.17
CA ASP A 144 5.89 3.08 -2.22
C ASP A 144 7.12 2.30 -2.66
N GLU A 145 7.21 1.99 -3.96
CA GLU A 145 8.22 1.09 -4.49
C GLU A 145 9.22 1.80 -5.37
N ALA A 146 10.50 1.56 -5.07
CA ALA A 146 11.59 2.09 -5.86
C ALA A 146 11.68 1.40 -7.23
N ASN A 147 12.01 2.17 -8.26
CA ASN A 147 12.21 1.64 -9.60
C ASN A 147 13.49 0.79 -9.70
N VAL A 148 13.45 -0.37 -9.07
CA VAL A 148 14.46 -1.43 -9.16
C VAL A 148 13.73 -2.73 -9.50
N GLU A 149 13.69 -3.03 -10.77
CA GLU A 149 13.11 -4.24 -11.35
C GLU A 149 14.15 -4.86 -12.27
N THR A 150 14.58 -6.08 -11.98
CA THR A 150 15.61 -6.76 -12.75
C THR A 150 15.23 -8.22 -13.07
N CYS A 151 13.93 -8.46 -13.22
CA CYS A 151 13.39 -9.76 -13.64
C CYS A 151 14.09 -10.27 -14.90
N GLY A 152 14.60 -11.49 -14.85
CA GLY A 152 15.39 -12.09 -15.92
C GLY A 152 16.91 -11.92 -15.79
N ALA A 153 17.40 -10.95 -15.00
CA ALA A 153 18.81 -10.85 -14.58
C ALA A 153 19.02 -11.41 -13.16
N ASP A 154 17.96 -11.87 -12.53
CA ASP A 154 17.96 -12.43 -11.17
C ASP A 154 18.72 -11.54 -10.16
N ALA A 155 19.63 -12.12 -9.39
CA ALA A 155 20.44 -11.41 -8.40
C ALA A 155 21.74 -10.81 -8.99
N GLU A 156 21.98 -10.90 -10.29
CA GLU A 156 23.23 -10.44 -10.90
C GLU A 156 23.48 -8.95 -10.60
N LEU A 157 22.50 -8.09 -10.88
CA LEU A 157 22.67 -6.65 -10.65
C LEU A 157 22.63 -6.29 -9.15
N SER A 158 21.94 -7.08 -8.35
CA SER A 158 21.87 -6.88 -6.89
C SER A 158 23.16 -7.28 -6.15
N ASN A 159 24.05 -8.04 -6.79
CA ASN A 159 25.38 -8.42 -6.27
C ASN A 159 26.54 -7.73 -6.99
N ASN A 160 26.26 -6.92 -8.01
CA ASN A 160 27.29 -6.23 -8.77
C ASN A 160 27.48 -4.81 -8.21
N GLU A 161 28.69 -4.51 -7.77
CA GLU A 161 29.07 -3.22 -7.17
C GLU A 161 28.86 -2.02 -8.13
N LEU A 162 28.98 -2.23 -9.42
CA LEU A 162 28.78 -1.18 -10.43
C LEU A 162 27.34 -0.65 -10.45
N TRP A 163 26.38 -1.45 -9.98
CA TRP A 163 24.97 -1.07 -9.93
C TRP A 163 24.54 -0.49 -8.58
N LEU A 164 25.41 -0.55 -7.55
CA LEU A 164 25.08 -0.08 -6.21
C LEU A 164 24.61 1.38 -6.23
N PHE A 165 25.37 2.25 -6.87
CA PHE A 165 25.07 3.69 -6.91
C PHE A 165 23.70 3.95 -7.57
N ALA A 166 23.46 3.38 -8.76
CA ALA A 166 22.21 3.56 -9.48
C ALA A 166 20.99 3.06 -8.70
N GLN A 167 21.13 1.93 -7.99
CA GLN A 167 20.07 1.38 -7.16
C GLN A 167 19.85 2.22 -5.89
N MET A 168 20.91 2.72 -5.26
CA MET A 168 20.82 3.61 -4.10
C MET A 168 20.16 4.93 -4.46
N GLU A 169 20.49 5.55 -5.60
CA GLU A 169 19.86 6.81 -6.04
C GLU A 169 18.35 6.66 -6.24
N ARG A 170 17.89 5.54 -6.82
CA ARG A 170 16.46 5.28 -7.03
C ARG A 170 15.71 5.21 -5.70
N VAL A 171 16.24 4.44 -4.73
CA VAL A 171 15.65 4.34 -3.40
C VAL A 171 15.72 5.65 -2.63
N ALA A 172 16.89 6.29 -2.62
CA ALA A 172 17.08 7.55 -1.90
C ALA A 172 16.25 8.69 -2.50
N GLY A 173 16.14 8.74 -3.83
CA GLY A 173 15.30 9.70 -4.54
C GLY A 173 13.83 9.57 -4.17
N MET A 174 13.29 8.36 -4.19
CA MET A 174 11.93 8.05 -3.75
C MET A 174 11.69 8.51 -2.31
N VAL A 175 12.47 8.00 -1.36
CA VAL A 175 12.27 8.28 0.07
C VAL A 175 12.38 9.78 0.36
N LYS A 176 13.36 10.48 -0.22
CA LYS A 176 13.54 11.93 -0.03
C LYS A 176 12.39 12.75 -0.61
N ARG A 177 11.84 12.34 -1.76
CA ARG A 177 10.71 13.00 -2.40
C ARG A 177 9.44 12.83 -1.58
N ASP A 178 9.16 11.59 -1.14
CA ASP A 178 7.83 11.18 -0.71
C ASP A 178 7.67 11.08 0.82
N LYS A 179 8.73 11.28 1.59
CA LYS A 179 8.75 11.11 3.05
C LYS A 179 7.70 11.91 3.84
N ASN A 180 7.14 12.96 3.28
CA ASN A 180 6.14 13.80 3.97
C ASN A 180 4.71 13.25 3.86
N HIS A 181 4.45 12.24 3.00
CA HIS A 181 3.14 11.64 2.85
C HIS A 181 2.81 10.69 4.00
N PRO A 182 1.77 10.97 4.82
CA PRO A 182 1.37 10.08 5.92
C PRO A 182 0.82 8.76 5.43
N SER A 183 0.29 8.69 4.22
CA SER A 183 -0.24 7.47 3.58
C SER A 183 0.83 6.40 3.38
N ILE A 184 2.08 6.79 3.13
CA ILE A 184 3.17 5.83 2.94
C ILE A 184 3.51 5.18 4.28
N ILE A 185 3.29 3.88 4.38
CA ILE A 185 3.60 3.05 5.56
C ILE A 185 4.69 2.02 5.32
N PHE A 186 4.97 1.70 4.05
CA PHE A 186 6.07 0.86 3.61
C PHE A 186 6.94 1.56 2.57
N TRP A 187 8.25 1.42 2.71
CA TRP A 187 9.22 1.63 1.66
C TRP A 187 9.59 0.28 1.04
N SER A 188 9.26 0.08 -0.23
CA SER A 188 9.64 -1.11 -0.97
C SER A 188 10.89 -0.85 -1.79
N LEU A 189 11.89 -1.72 -1.64
CA LEU A 189 13.21 -1.54 -2.26
C LEU A 189 13.23 -1.90 -3.75
N GLY A 190 12.15 -2.45 -4.27
CA GLY A 190 12.03 -2.86 -5.66
C GLY A 190 11.32 -4.21 -5.81
N ASN A 191 11.32 -4.74 -7.02
CA ASN A 191 10.64 -5.97 -7.41
C ASN A 191 11.60 -6.96 -8.09
N GLU A 192 11.38 -8.26 -7.89
CA GLU A 192 11.99 -9.40 -8.61
C GLU A 192 13.48 -9.23 -8.99
N SER A 193 14.28 -8.68 -8.07
CA SER A 193 15.67 -8.33 -8.35
C SER A 193 16.69 -9.25 -7.67
N GLY A 194 16.23 -10.37 -7.09
CA GLY A 194 17.07 -11.32 -6.39
C GLY A 194 17.72 -10.78 -5.12
N VAL A 195 18.45 -11.62 -4.40
CA VAL A 195 19.11 -11.27 -3.13
C VAL A 195 20.56 -10.89 -3.38
N GLY A 196 21.00 -9.75 -2.83
CA GLY A 196 22.38 -9.31 -2.97
C GLY A 196 22.81 -8.22 -1.99
N ALA A 197 24.10 -7.91 -2.00
CA ALA A 197 24.69 -6.90 -1.12
C ALA A 197 24.06 -5.52 -1.30
N ASN A 198 23.69 -5.16 -2.52
CA ASN A 198 23.05 -3.88 -2.83
C ASN A 198 21.68 -3.73 -2.15
N ASN A 199 20.94 -4.85 -1.97
CA ASN A 199 19.67 -4.85 -1.25
C ASN A 199 19.86 -4.53 0.24
N ALA A 200 20.88 -5.16 0.88
CA ALA A 200 21.19 -4.90 2.28
C ALA A 200 21.62 -3.45 2.50
N ALA A 201 22.44 -2.89 1.60
CA ALA A 201 22.86 -1.49 1.66
C ALA A 201 21.65 -0.52 1.56
N ARG A 202 20.72 -0.77 0.62
CA ARG A 202 19.50 0.03 0.45
C ARG A 202 18.61 -0.05 1.70
N ALA A 203 18.38 -1.27 2.22
CA ALA A 203 17.56 -1.46 3.42
C ALA A 203 18.15 -0.74 4.63
N SER A 204 19.46 -0.87 4.84
CA SER A 204 20.17 -0.19 5.92
C SER A 204 20.04 1.32 5.83
N TRP A 205 20.26 1.88 4.64
CA TRP A 205 20.13 3.32 4.41
C TRP A 205 18.70 3.83 4.68
N VAL A 206 17.67 3.11 4.21
CA VAL A 206 16.27 3.50 4.44
C VAL A 206 15.95 3.49 5.93
N LYS A 207 16.35 2.45 6.66
CA LYS A 207 16.09 2.33 8.11
C LYS A 207 16.78 3.42 8.93
N ASP A 208 17.98 3.82 8.52
CA ASP A 208 18.71 4.92 9.16
C ASP A 208 18.07 6.27 8.84
N TYR A 209 17.70 6.49 7.56
CA TYR A 209 17.16 7.77 7.12
C TYR A 209 15.70 8.02 7.57
N ASP A 210 14.85 6.99 7.55
CA ASP A 210 13.44 7.06 7.96
C ASP A 210 13.02 5.84 8.80
N PRO A 211 13.29 5.86 10.11
CA PRO A 211 12.89 4.79 11.02
C PRO A 211 11.38 4.77 11.33
N THR A 212 10.59 5.66 10.74
CA THR A 212 9.14 5.80 11.01
C THR A 212 8.26 4.95 10.12
N ARG A 213 8.85 4.27 9.13
CA ARG A 213 8.18 3.41 8.16
C ARG A 213 8.85 2.04 8.08
N LEU A 214 8.08 1.08 7.58
CA LEU A 214 8.52 -0.31 7.45
C LEU A 214 9.22 -0.51 6.10
N VAL A 215 10.19 -1.42 6.06
CA VAL A 215 10.94 -1.74 4.85
C VAL A 215 10.48 -3.10 4.30
N HIS A 216 10.14 -3.10 3.03
CA HIS A 216 9.72 -4.26 2.26
C HIS A 216 10.68 -4.54 1.10
N PHE A 217 10.88 -5.79 0.79
CA PHE A 217 11.47 -6.27 -0.46
C PHE A 217 11.17 -7.75 -0.65
N GLU A 218 10.50 -8.09 -1.72
CA GLU A 218 10.07 -9.46 -1.98
C GLU A 218 11.23 -10.41 -2.20
N ALA A 219 12.22 -10.04 -3.00
CA ALA A 219 13.34 -10.89 -3.35
C ALA A 219 14.22 -11.33 -2.17
N TYR A 220 14.09 -10.72 -0.99
CA TYR A 220 14.78 -11.19 0.21
C TYR A 220 14.31 -12.56 0.69
N MET A 221 13.12 -12.98 0.26
CA MET A 221 12.58 -14.29 0.56
C MET A 221 13.13 -15.40 -0.33
N HIS A 222 13.75 -15.06 -1.46
CA HIS A 222 14.25 -16.01 -2.44
C HIS A 222 15.76 -16.20 -2.27
N ASN A 223 16.18 -17.46 -2.14
CA ASN A 223 17.61 -17.81 -2.08
C ASN A 223 18.25 -17.66 -3.45
N GLY A 224 18.72 -16.46 -3.74
CA GLY A 224 19.67 -16.16 -4.79
C GLY A 224 19.36 -16.71 -6.20
N GLY A 225 19.11 -15.85 -7.10
CA GLY A 225 19.50 -15.96 -8.48
C GLY A 225 19.04 -17.15 -9.30
N SER A 226 17.84 -17.67 -9.12
CA SER A 226 17.33 -18.57 -10.14
C SER A 226 16.08 -18.03 -10.80
N ARG A 227 16.01 -18.16 -12.11
CA ARG A 227 14.84 -17.80 -12.95
C ARG A 227 13.52 -18.47 -12.52
N GLN A 228 13.57 -19.30 -11.48
CA GLN A 228 12.44 -20.08 -10.96
C GLN A 228 11.51 -19.25 -10.06
N TYR A 229 11.84 -18.01 -9.74
CA TYR A 229 11.12 -17.24 -8.74
C TYR A 229 10.05 -16.31 -9.26
N GLY A 230 9.88 -16.24 -10.57
CA GLY A 230 8.87 -15.35 -11.17
C GLY A 230 7.43 -15.63 -10.74
N TYR A 231 7.14 -16.75 -10.07
CA TYR A 231 5.75 -17.11 -9.77
C TYR A 231 5.51 -17.83 -8.43
N GLY A 232 6.41 -17.72 -7.47
CA GLY A 232 6.18 -18.19 -6.09
C GLY A 232 5.88 -19.69 -5.88
N ILE A 233 5.53 -20.41 -6.93
CA ILE A 233 5.07 -21.80 -6.86
C ILE A 233 6.22 -22.74 -6.51
N ASP A 234 7.41 -22.52 -7.06
CA ASP A 234 8.56 -23.39 -6.86
C ASP A 234 9.24 -23.17 -5.51
N PHE A 235 9.16 -21.97 -4.96
CA PHE A 235 9.61 -21.67 -3.60
C PHE A 235 8.94 -22.60 -2.57
N MET A 236 7.65 -22.81 -2.70
CA MET A 236 6.89 -23.65 -1.78
C MET A 236 7.16 -25.15 -2.00
N LYS A 237 7.53 -25.57 -3.22
CA LYS A 237 7.86 -26.96 -3.55
C LYS A 237 9.28 -27.36 -3.12
N THR A 238 10.21 -26.43 -3.08
CA THR A 238 11.63 -26.74 -2.85
C THR A 238 11.98 -26.94 -1.39
N ASN A 239 11.06 -26.79 -0.44
CA ASN A 239 11.33 -26.91 1.00
C ASN A 239 12.52 -26.04 1.52
N ARG A 240 12.98 -25.08 0.74
CA ARG A 240 14.04 -24.19 1.15
C ARG A 240 13.50 -23.21 2.18
N PRO A 241 14.13 -23.06 3.36
CA PRO A 241 13.71 -22.06 4.31
C PRO A 241 13.88 -20.66 3.69
N ALA A 242 12.94 -19.79 3.95
CA ALA A 242 13.08 -18.38 3.67
C ALA A 242 14.31 -17.87 4.44
N VAL A 243 15.35 -17.45 3.71
CA VAL A 243 16.55 -16.95 4.35
C VAL A 243 16.57 -15.44 4.30
N ASN A 244 16.00 -14.84 5.31
CA ASN A 244 16.38 -13.48 5.67
C ASN A 244 17.62 -13.53 6.56
N PRO A 245 18.49 -12.53 6.49
CA PRO A 245 19.58 -12.40 7.46
C PRO A 245 19.02 -12.50 8.88
N PRO A 246 19.62 -13.30 9.77
CA PRO A 246 19.04 -13.56 11.08
C PRO A 246 18.90 -12.28 11.92
N GLU A 247 19.97 -11.48 12.04
CA GLU A 247 19.93 -10.28 12.90
C GLU A 247 20.97 -9.23 12.44
N PRO A 248 20.60 -7.95 12.34
CA PRO A 248 19.24 -7.44 12.22
C PRO A 248 18.63 -7.81 10.86
N PRO A 249 17.32 -8.04 10.76
CA PRO A 249 16.70 -8.37 9.49
C PRO A 249 16.84 -7.20 8.52
N ALA A 250 17.20 -7.48 7.28
CA ALA A 250 17.33 -6.43 6.26
C ALA A 250 15.99 -5.79 5.94
N VAL A 251 14.89 -6.57 6.02
CA VAL A 251 13.52 -6.11 5.79
C VAL A 251 12.60 -6.52 6.94
N ASP A 252 11.47 -5.85 7.06
CA ASP A 252 10.61 -5.97 8.23
C ASP A 252 9.47 -6.98 8.05
N VAL A 253 9.26 -7.48 6.84
CA VAL A 253 8.20 -8.45 6.51
C VAL A 253 8.75 -9.62 5.72
N VAL A 254 8.11 -10.78 5.91
CA VAL A 254 8.25 -11.95 5.04
C VAL A 254 7.30 -11.74 3.87
N SER A 255 7.84 -11.47 2.68
CA SER A 255 7.04 -11.21 1.48
C SER A 255 7.00 -12.41 0.55
N THR A 256 5.92 -12.57 -0.20
CA THR A 256 5.77 -13.65 -1.18
C THR A 256 4.87 -13.25 -2.33
N MET A 257 5.10 -13.87 -3.51
CA MET A 257 4.27 -13.70 -4.71
C MET A 257 3.50 -14.99 -5.00
N TYR A 258 2.23 -14.84 -5.35
CA TYR A 258 1.32 -15.90 -5.81
C TYR A 258 1.40 -17.22 -5.02
N PRO A 259 1.49 -17.16 -3.69
CA PRO A 259 1.50 -18.38 -2.88
C PRO A 259 0.13 -19.04 -2.94
N SER A 260 0.08 -20.37 -2.73
CA SER A 260 -1.20 -21.02 -2.42
C SER A 260 -1.68 -20.67 -1.00
N VAL A 261 -2.95 -20.99 -0.68
CA VAL A 261 -3.47 -20.79 0.69
C VAL A 261 -2.66 -21.60 1.71
N GLU A 262 -2.31 -22.85 1.37
CA GLU A 262 -1.44 -23.70 2.20
C GLU A 262 -0.05 -23.08 2.33
N GLY A 263 0.42 -22.45 1.25
CA GLY A 263 1.71 -21.75 1.22
C GLY A 263 1.80 -20.63 2.24
N ILE A 264 0.83 -19.73 2.27
CA ILE A 264 0.83 -18.65 3.27
C ILE A 264 0.67 -19.15 4.70
N ILE A 265 -0.10 -20.24 4.90
CA ILE A 265 -0.24 -20.86 6.22
C ILE A 265 1.12 -21.41 6.67
N LYS A 266 1.85 -22.11 5.79
CA LYS A 266 3.19 -22.62 6.07
C LYS A 266 4.16 -21.50 6.47
N LEU A 267 4.17 -20.38 5.72
CA LEU A 267 4.98 -19.22 6.06
C LEU A 267 4.58 -18.61 7.41
N ALA A 268 3.28 -18.50 7.68
CA ALA A 268 2.77 -17.92 8.92
C ALA A 268 3.06 -18.79 10.16
N THR A 269 3.23 -20.10 9.99
CA THR A 269 3.49 -21.08 11.07
C THR A 269 4.94 -21.53 11.11
N GLN A 270 5.82 -20.95 10.30
CA GLN A 270 7.24 -21.30 10.27
C GLN A 270 7.89 -21.04 11.63
N GLU A 271 8.51 -22.09 12.19
CA GLU A 271 9.20 -22.03 13.47
C GLU A 271 10.42 -21.09 13.39
N GLY A 272 10.65 -20.31 14.44
CA GLY A 272 11.77 -19.37 14.54
C GLY A 272 11.58 -18.05 13.80
N GLU A 273 10.63 -17.94 12.87
CA GLU A 273 10.34 -16.69 12.17
C GLU A 273 9.23 -15.91 12.88
N THR A 274 9.50 -14.66 13.24
CA THR A 274 8.56 -13.81 13.99
C THR A 274 7.98 -12.67 13.20
N ARG A 275 8.55 -12.32 12.04
CA ARG A 275 8.04 -11.22 11.20
C ARG A 275 6.68 -11.56 10.60
N PRO A 276 5.86 -10.53 10.30
CA PRO A 276 4.61 -10.75 9.58
C PRO A 276 4.84 -11.27 8.16
N VAL A 277 3.82 -11.94 7.63
CA VAL A 277 3.79 -12.41 6.25
C VAL A 277 2.85 -11.53 5.44
N LEU A 278 3.33 -11.03 4.31
CA LEU A 278 2.64 -10.18 3.36
C LEU A 278 2.70 -10.80 1.96
N MET A 279 1.57 -10.88 1.29
CA MET A 279 1.52 -11.25 -0.13
C MET A 279 1.67 -9.97 -0.96
N CYS A 280 2.88 -9.69 -1.48
CA CYS A 280 3.08 -8.48 -2.30
C CYS A 280 2.36 -8.57 -3.65
N GLU A 281 2.12 -9.80 -4.14
CA GLU A 281 1.26 -10.10 -5.28
C GLU A 281 0.50 -11.40 -5.04
N TYR A 282 -0.82 -11.39 -5.20
CA TYR A 282 -1.64 -12.60 -5.12
C TYR A 282 -2.91 -12.46 -5.94
N ALA A 283 -3.68 -13.56 -6.08
CA ALA A 283 -4.99 -13.58 -6.69
C ALA A 283 -5.01 -12.84 -8.05
N HIS A 284 -4.12 -13.25 -8.98
CA HIS A 284 -3.95 -12.62 -10.29
C HIS A 284 -5.28 -12.43 -11.01
N ALA A 285 -5.74 -11.20 -11.20
CA ALA A 285 -7.07 -10.85 -11.71
C ALA A 285 -7.21 -11.02 -13.23
N LYS A 286 -6.58 -12.05 -13.79
CA LYS A 286 -6.58 -12.36 -15.22
C LYS A 286 -7.77 -13.26 -15.59
N GLY A 287 -8.52 -12.87 -16.62
CA GLY A 287 -9.66 -13.66 -17.09
C GLY A 287 -10.80 -13.74 -16.07
N ASN A 288 -11.19 -14.94 -15.68
CA ASN A 288 -12.26 -15.20 -14.69
C ASN A 288 -11.76 -15.35 -13.24
N ALA A 289 -10.54 -14.91 -12.94
CA ALA A 289 -10.06 -14.91 -11.55
C ALA A 289 -10.88 -13.88 -10.73
N LEU A 290 -10.97 -14.00 -9.41
CA LEU A 290 -10.00 -14.36 -8.40
C LEU A 290 -10.33 -15.74 -7.78
N GLY A 291 -9.47 -16.73 -7.92
CA GLY A 291 -9.67 -18.01 -7.25
C GLY A 291 -9.30 -17.97 -5.77
N ASN A 292 -10.07 -18.67 -4.92
CA ASN A 292 -9.77 -18.86 -3.50
C ASN A 292 -9.64 -17.56 -2.68
N HIS A 293 -10.23 -16.45 -3.12
CA HIS A 293 -10.04 -15.16 -2.45
C HIS A 293 -10.58 -15.18 -1.01
N GLN A 294 -11.74 -15.84 -0.79
CA GLN A 294 -12.30 -16.01 0.55
C GLN A 294 -11.39 -16.87 1.43
N GLU A 295 -10.81 -17.94 0.90
CA GLU A 295 -9.92 -18.87 1.63
C GLU A 295 -8.62 -18.18 2.06
N TYR A 296 -8.03 -17.31 1.22
CA TYR A 296 -6.92 -16.46 1.62
C TYR A 296 -7.28 -15.61 2.82
N TRP A 297 -8.45 -14.95 2.80
CA TRP A 297 -8.88 -14.08 3.90
C TRP A 297 -9.31 -14.83 5.14
N ASN A 298 -9.82 -16.04 5.02
CA ASN A 298 -10.04 -16.94 6.16
C ASN A 298 -8.71 -17.27 6.86
N ALA A 299 -7.65 -17.54 6.09
CA ALA A 299 -6.31 -17.76 6.63
C ALA A 299 -5.75 -16.47 7.26
N VAL A 300 -5.83 -15.31 6.58
CA VAL A 300 -5.37 -14.02 7.09
C VAL A 300 -6.00 -13.68 8.45
N LYS A 301 -7.29 -13.89 8.59
CA LYS A 301 -7.99 -13.63 9.88
C LYS A 301 -7.65 -14.65 10.96
N LYS A 302 -7.24 -15.87 10.59
CA LYS A 302 -6.94 -16.95 11.53
C LYS A 302 -5.52 -16.92 12.06
N TYR A 303 -4.54 -16.60 11.23
CA TYR A 303 -3.12 -16.68 11.58
C TYR A 303 -2.55 -15.30 11.87
N PRO A 304 -2.10 -15.00 13.12
CA PRO A 304 -1.73 -13.66 13.56
C PRO A 304 -0.61 -12.99 12.73
N ARG A 305 0.33 -13.78 12.17
CA ARG A 305 1.41 -13.30 11.35
C ARG A 305 0.98 -12.89 9.93
N LEU A 306 -0.20 -13.31 9.44
CA LEU A 306 -0.70 -12.86 8.14
C LEU A 306 -1.30 -11.46 8.27
N ILE A 307 -0.78 -10.51 7.49
CA ILE A 307 -1.26 -9.11 7.51
C ILE A 307 -2.04 -8.73 6.26
N GLY A 308 -2.26 -9.65 5.32
CA GLY A 308 -2.98 -9.40 4.07
C GLY A 308 -2.06 -9.34 2.86
N GLY A 309 -2.39 -8.55 1.86
CA GLY A 309 -1.60 -8.47 0.63
C GLY A 309 -2.21 -7.59 -0.45
N TYR A 310 -1.55 -7.57 -1.60
CA TYR A 310 -1.89 -6.75 -2.76
C TYR A 310 -2.29 -7.64 -3.94
N ILE A 311 -3.54 -7.54 -4.39
CA ILE A 311 -4.03 -8.24 -5.58
C ILE A 311 -3.26 -7.76 -6.81
N TRP A 312 -2.86 -8.64 -7.69
CA TRP A 312 -2.32 -8.30 -9.01
C TRP A 312 -3.46 -8.32 -10.04
N ASP A 313 -3.91 -7.21 -10.66
CA ASP A 313 -3.58 -5.83 -10.28
C ASP A 313 -4.83 -4.94 -10.41
N TRP A 314 -4.67 -3.62 -10.38
CA TRP A 314 -5.76 -2.67 -10.37
C TRP A 314 -6.43 -2.51 -11.73
N VAL A 315 -5.64 -2.21 -12.77
CA VAL A 315 -6.15 -1.77 -14.06
C VAL A 315 -5.55 -2.53 -15.23
N ASP A 316 -6.36 -2.89 -16.20
CA ASP A 316 -5.84 -3.46 -17.46
C ASP A 316 -4.88 -2.49 -18.16
N GLN A 317 -3.67 -2.98 -18.51
CA GLN A 317 -2.69 -2.20 -19.25
C GLN A 317 -2.96 -2.25 -20.75
N SER A 318 -4.20 -2.03 -21.15
CA SER A 318 -4.62 -1.95 -22.54
C SER A 318 -4.58 -0.51 -23.05
N VAL A 319 -4.18 -0.33 -24.29
CA VAL A 319 -4.18 0.97 -24.97
C VAL A 319 -5.27 1.02 -26.03
N ILE A 320 -5.82 2.19 -26.27
CA ILE A 320 -6.78 2.41 -27.37
C ILE A 320 -6.00 2.39 -28.69
N ARG A 321 -6.51 1.60 -29.63
CA ARG A 321 -6.08 1.58 -31.01
C ARG A 321 -7.27 1.79 -31.93
N LYS A 322 -7.00 2.32 -33.10
CA LYS A 322 -7.99 2.52 -34.14
C LYS A 322 -7.73 1.54 -35.27
N ASP A 323 -8.73 0.77 -35.62
CA ASP A 323 -8.69 -0.11 -36.78
C ASP A 323 -8.54 0.70 -38.06
N SER A 324 -7.54 0.39 -38.87
CA SER A 324 -7.19 1.17 -40.06
C SER A 324 -8.22 1.08 -41.19
N VAL A 325 -9.03 0.03 -41.18
CA VAL A 325 -10.05 -0.23 -42.24
C VAL A 325 -11.41 0.32 -41.83
N THR A 326 -11.84 -0.01 -40.61
CA THR A 326 -13.19 0.35 -40.13
C THR A 326 -13.24 1.68 -39.40
N GLY A 327 -12.10 2.23 -38.98
CA GLY A 327 -12.00 3.40 -38.14
C GLY A 327 -12.50 3.21 -36.69
N LYS A 328 -12.91 2.00 -36.30
CA LYS A 328 -13.41 1.69 -34.96
C LYS A 328 -12.28 1.63 -33.94
N GLU A 329 -12.52 2.19 -32.77
CA GLU A 329 -11.60 2.06 -31.64
C GLU A 329 -11.78 0.72 -30.92
N TYR A 330 -10.67 0.15 -30.46
CA TYR A 330 -10.64 -1.07 -29.67
C TYR A 330 -9.51 -1.03 -28.66
N PHE A 331 -9.68 -1.78 -27.56
CA PHE A 331 -8.60 -1.96 -26.57
C PHE A 331 -7.64 -3.04 -27.05
N SER A 332 -6.35 -2.72 -27.10
CA SER A 332 -5.28 -3.63 -27.44
C SER A 332 -4.35 -3.81 -26.23
N SER A 333 -4.14 -5.06 -25.84
CA SER A 333 -3.19 -5.39 -24.77
C SER A 333 -2.15 -6.37 -25.29
N LEU A 334 -0.87 -6.07 -25.05
CA LEU A 334 0.24 -6.95 -25.39
C LEU A 334 0.42 -8.07 -24.38
N ASN A 335 0.11 -7.84 -23.11
CA ASN A 335 0.39 -8.74 -21.98
C ASN A 335 -0.86 -9.27 -21.26
N GLY A 336 -2.02 -9.15 -21.89
CA GLY A 336 -3.27 -9.58 -21.30
C GLY A 336 -3.92 -8.51 -20.39
N THR A 337 -5.03 -8.89 -19.80
CA THR A 337 -5.89 -8.04 -18.99
C THR A 337 -5.81 -8.51 -17.54
N ASN A 338 -5.00 -7.85 -16.73
CA ASN A 338 -4.68 -8.26 -15.37
C ASN A 338 -5.50 -7.50 -14.30
N GLY A 339 -6.22 -6.45 -14.71
CA GLY A 339 -6.87 -5.52 -13.78
C GLY A 339 -8.19 -6.01 -13.22
N LEU A 340 -8.51 -5.53 -12.01
CA LEU A 340 -9.86 -5.59 -11.42
C LEU A 340 -10.83 -4.64 -12.10
N VAL A 341 -10.31 -3.63 -12.80
CA VAL A 341 -11.05 -2.72 -13.67
C VAL A 341 -10.47 -2.75 -15.07
N PHE A 342 -11.31 -2.46 -16.06
CA PHE A 342 -10.86 -2.26 -17.44
C PHE A 342 -10.01 -0.99 -17.56
N ALA A 343 -9.29 -0.84 -18.67
CA ALA A 343 -8.42 0.32 -18.91
C ALA A 343 -9.17 1.66 -18.86
N ASP A 344 -10.46 1.68 -19.17
CA ASP A 344 -11.37 2.84 -19.03
C ASP A 344 -11.99 2.99 -17.63
N ARG A 345 -11.54 2.17 -16.66
CA ARG A 345 -12.01 2.10 -15.26
C ARG A 345 -13.43 1.56 -15.09
N LYS A 346 -14.04 0.98 -16.11
CA LYS A 346 -15.25 0.16 -15.88
C LYS A 346 -14.90 -1.02 -15.01
N ILE A 347 -15.78 -1.34 -14.07
CA ILE A 347 -15.56 -2.43 -13.10
C ILE A 347 -15.72 -3.81 -13.76
N LYS A 348 -14.87 -4.75 -13.37
CA LYS A 348 -15.05 -6.17 -13.68
C LYS A 348 -15.79 -6.89 -12.54
N PRO A 349 -16.46 -8.02 -12.80
CA PRO A 349 -17.23 -8.75 -11.77
C PRO A 349 -16.41 -9.10 -10.52
N ALA A 350 -15.15 -9.47 -10.67
CA ALA A 350 -14.24 -9.87 -9.58
C ALA A 350 -14.10 -8.82 -8.46
N ILE A 351 -14.20 -7.53 -8.77
CA ILE A 351 -14.07 -6.48 -7.76
C ILE A 351 -15.23 -6.50 -6.73
N ASN A 352 -16.39 -7.06 -7.10
CA ASN A 352 -17.52 -7.19 -6.18
C ASN A 352 -17.25 -8.26 -5.12
N GLU A 353 -16.49 -9.31 -5.45
CA GLU A 353 -16.01 -10.29 -4.48
C GLU A 353 -15.05 -9.62 -3.49
N CYS A 354 -14.10 -8.80 -3.95
CA CYS A 354 -13.25 -8.01 -3.09
C CYS A 354 -14.07 -7.17 -2.11
N LYS A 355 -15.08 -6.44 -2.61
CA LYS A 355 -15.96 -5.63 -1.78
C LYS A 355 -16.65 -6.44 -0.69
N LYS A 356 -17.12 -7.64 -1.00
CA LYS A 356 -17.77 -8.53 -0.03
C LYS A 356 -16.80 -9.02 1.03
N ILE A 357 -15.59 -9.38 0.65
CA ILE A 357 -14.57 -9.93 1.55
C ILE A 357 -13.96 -8.81 2.43
N TYR A 358 -13.74 -7.63 1.86
CA TYR A 358 -13.09 -6.48 2.53
C TYR A 358 -14.04 -5.63 3.37
N GLN A 359 -15.36 -5.90 3.34
CA GLN A 359 -16.32 -5.13 4.13
C GLN A 359 -15.99 -5.20 5.63
N HIS A 360 -16.00 -4.06 6.30
CA HIS A 360 -15.72 -3.95 7.74
C HIS A 360 -16.99 -4.10 8.61
N ILE A 361 -18.16 -3.99 8.02
CA ILE A 361 -19.41 -4.23 8.73
C ILE A 361 -19.91 -5.61 8.34
N ARG A 362 -19.95 -6.53 9.31
CA ARG A 362 -20.41 -7.91 9.14
C ARG A 362 -21.83 -8.07 9.61
N PHE A 363 -22.56 -8.91 8.92
CA PHE A 363 -23.94 -9.24 9.21
C PHE A 363 -24.05 -10.74 9.40
N ASP A 364 -24.53 -11.17 10.56
CA ASP A 364 -24.80 -12.57 10.88
C ASP A 364 -26.28 -12.68 11.24
N TYR A 365 -26.99 -13.63 10.64
CA TYR A 365 -28.38 -13.90 10.94
C TYR A 365 -28.55 -15.31 11.50
N SER A 366 -29.03 -15.41 12.72
CA SER A 366 -29.30 -16.71 13.39
C SER A 366 -30.48 -16.58 14.34
N ASN A 367 -31.29 -17.62 14.44
CA ASN A 367 -32.41 -17.70 15.38
C ASN A 367 -33.36 -16.50 15.36
N GLY A 368 -33.60 -15.90 14.18
CA GLY A 368 -34.46 -14.73 14.04
C GLY A 368 -33.83 -13.39 14.37
N GLU A 369 -32.56 -13.38 14.78
CA GLU A 369 -31.83 -12.18 15.15
C GLU A 369 -30.76 -11.82 14.08
N LEU A 370 -30.67 -10.54 13.75
CA LEU A 370 -29.62 -9.99 12.89
C LEU A 370 -28.58 -9.31 13.75
N THR A 371 -27.38 -9.89 13.78
CA THR A 371 -26.22 -9.28 14.46
C THR A 371 -25.41 -8.44 13.49
N ILE A 372 -25.06 -7.22 13.88
CA ILE A 372 -24.19 -6.33 13.14
C ILE A 372 -22.89 -6.15 13.91
N ARG A 373 -21.76 -6.56 13.32
CA ARG A 373 -20.44 -6.44 13.92
C ARG A 373 -19.62 -5.38 13.18
N ASN A 374 -19.03 -4.46 13.95
CA ASN A 374 -18.13 -3.44 13.45
C ASN A 374 -16.68 -3.91 13.53
N GLU A 375 -16.00 -4.00 12.39
CA GLU A 375 -14.56 -4.29 12.28
C GLU A 375 -13.73 -3.03 11.92
N TYR A 376 -14.34 -1.83 11.89
CA TYR A 376 -13.60 -0.58 11.79
C TYR A 376 -12.86 -0.27 13.08
N ASN A 377 -11.68 0.33 12.96
CA ASN A 377 -10.84 0.71 14.09
C ASN A 377 -11.20 2.09 14.67
N TYR A 378 -11.67 3.00 13.81
CA TYR A 378 -11.86 4.41 14.16
C TYR A 378 -13.28 4.92 13.88
N LEU A 379 -14.06 4.23 13.04
CA LEU A 379 -15.42 4.62 12.69
C LEU A 379 -16.43 3.82 13.52
N PRO A 380 -17.16 4.46 14.46
CA PRO A 380 -18.22 3.79 15.20
C PRO A 380 -19.44 3.55 14.30
N LEU A 381 -20.29 2.58 14.68
CA LEU A 381 -21.55 2.32 13.94
C LEU A 381 -22.43 3.56 13.82
N SER A 382 -22.27 4.56 14.72
CA SER A 382 -22.95 5.85 14.68
C SER A 382 -22.70 6.65 13.42
N THR A 383 -21.65 6.40 12.72
CA THR A 383 -21.32 7.04 11.45
C THR A 383 -22.18 6.53 10.30
N PHE A 384 -22.82 5.38 10.46
CA PHE A 384 -23.51 4.69 9.37
C PHE A 384 -25.04 4.73 9.54
N ARG A 385 -25.76 4.69 8.41
CA ARG A 385 -27.21 4.49 8.35
C ARG A 385 -27.48 3.06 7.88
N PHE A 386 -28.32 2.34 8.61
CA PHE A 386 -28.70 0.97 8.29
C PHE A 386 -30.14 0.95 7.78
N SER A 387 -30.33 0.30 6.64
CA SER A 387 -31.66 -0.04 6.13
C SER A 387 -31.69 -1.51 5.77
N TRP A 388 -32.86 -2.13 5.87
CA TRP A 388 -33.07 -3.51 5.51
C TRP A 388 -34.28 -3.70 4.60
N LYS A 389 -34.24 -4.76 3.81
CA LYS A 389 -35.34 -5.21 2.97
C LYS A 389 -35.53 -6.71 3.15
N LEU A 390 -36.75 -7.14 3.41
CA LEU A 390 -37.15 -8.55 3.37
C LEU A 390 -37.72 -8.82 1.98
N MET A 391 -37.12 -9.80 1.30
CA MET A 391 -37.49 -10.19 -0.07
C MET A 391 -37.88 -11.66 -0.08
N ALA A 392 -38.90 -12.03 -0.88
CA ALA A 392 -39.20 -13.42 -1.20
C ALA A 392 -39.56 -13.53 -2.68
N GLY A 393 -39.01 -14.51 -3.40
CA GLY A 393 -39.24 -14.69 -4.83
C GLY A 393 -38.88 -13.50 -5.69
N GLY A 394 -37.97 -12.61 -5.23
CA GLY A 394 -37.62 -11.35 -5.91
C GLY A 394 -38.52 -10.15 -5.57
N GLU A 395 -39.61 -10.36 -4.84
CA GLU A 395 -40.56 -9.31 -4.45
C GLU A 395 -40.24 -8.76 -3.05
N LEU A 396 -40.46 -7.44 -2.88
CA LEU A 396 -40.29 -6.75 -1.61
C LEU A 396 -41.48 -7.02 -0.69
N ILE A 397 -41.26 -7.74 0.42
CA ILE A 397 -42.30 -7.99 1.44
C ILE A 397 -42.34 -6.85 2.45
N LYS A 398 -41.15 -6.46 2.98
CA LYS A 398 -41.05 -5.45 4.03
C LYS A 398 -39.71 -4.72 3.93
N LYS A 399 -39.67 -3.47 4.36
CA LYS A 399 -38.44 -2.66 4.48
C LYS A 399 -38.49 -1.85 5.76
N GLY A 400 -37.31 -1.46 6.25
CA GLY A 400 -37.19 -0.60 7.41
C GLY A 400 -35.78 0.00 7.52
N ALA A 401 -35.62 0.87 8.51
CA ALA A 401 -34.33 1.40 8.91
C ALA A 401 -34.09 1.07 10.39
N VAL A 402 -32.82 0.94 10.76
CA VAL A 402 -32.42 0.74 12.16
C VAL A 402 -32.00 2.09 12.71
N SER A 403 -32.67 2.54 13.77
CA SER A 403 -32.24 3.69 14.54
C SER A 403 -31.25 3.27 15.62
N TYR A 404 -30.38 4.18 15.98
CA TYR A 404 -29.23 3.98 16.89
C TYR A 404 -29.52 3.46 18.29
N THR A 405 -30.75 3.64 18.76
CA THR A 405 -31.16 3.39 20.15
C THR A 405 -31.10 1.92 20.58
N HIS A 406 -30.84 1.01 19.65
CA HIS A 406 -30.84 -0.44 19.90
C HIS A 406 -29.51 -1.15 19.60
N LEU A 407 -28.44 -0.39 19.21
CA LEU A 407 -27.13 -0.98 18.98
C LEU A 407 -26.35 -0.99 20.30
N ARG A 408 -26.23 -2.16 20.93
CA ARG A 408 -25.27 -2.36 22.02
C ARG A 408 -23.85 -2.41 21.43
N ALA A 409 -22.92 -1.67 22.05
CA ALA A 409 -21.50 -1.68 21.71
C ALA A 409 -20.85 -3.03 22.04
#